data_70b594e54eddf0779ea20977f651dbe8
#
_entry.id   70b594e54eddf0779ea20977f651dbe8
#
_cell.length_a   1.000
_cell.length_b   1.000
_cell.length_c   1.000
_cell.angle_alpha   90.00
_cell.angle_beta   90.00
_cell.angle_gamma   90.00
#
_symmetry.space_group_name_H-M   'P 1'
#
loop_
_entity.id
_entity.type
_entity.pdbx_description
1 polymer ?
#
loop_
_entity_poly.entity_id
_entity_poly.type
_entity_poly.pdbx_seq_one_letter_code
_entity_poly.pdbx_strand_id
1 'polypeptide(L)'
;ESLEPYKIGQHRHIPEIEQELSGLAGTRGQAVTGETAGVTIAFTPHLVPMNRGILSTAYARMKGKLDVVELRALYRDFYKGERFVRLLEGAMPNPRHVRGANYCDLAVHTDTRAGYLSII
;
A
#
# COMPACT_ATOMS: atom_id res chain seq x y z
N GLU A 1 13.06 -22.20 -11.07
CA GLU A 1 12.64 -20.89 -10.54
C GLU A 1 11.68 -21.11 -9.39
N SER A 2 11.88 -20.44 -8.25
CA SER A 2 11.03 -20.59 -7.05
C SER A 2 10.73 -19.23 -6.43
N LEU A 3 9.72 -19.22 -5.58
CA LEU A 3 9.28 -18.08 -4.78
C LEU A 3 9.39 -18.49 -3.32
N GLU A 4 9.99 -17.65 -2.47
CA GLU A 4 10.22 -17.99 -1.07
C GLU A 4 9.93 -16.79 -0.15
N PRO A 5 9.08 -16.94 0.88
CA PRO A 5 8.94 -15.92 1.92
C PRO A 5 10.19 -15.92 2.82
N TYR A 6 10.55 -14.75 3.34
CA TYR A 6 11.68 -14.65 4.25
C TYR A 6 11.41 -13.65 5.38
N LYS A 7 12.07 -13.87 6.53
CA LYS A 7 12.02 -12.98 7.70
C LYS A 7 10.61 -12.56 8.13
N ILE A 8 9.66 -13.48 8.10
CA ILE A 8 8.27 -13.24 8.50
C ILE A 8 8.23 -12.76 9.96
N GLY A 9 7.61 -11.61 10.22
CA GLY A 9 7.52 -11.01 11.55
C GLY A 9 8.85 -10.50 12.16
N GLN A 10 9.96 -10.59 11.41
CA GLN A 10 11.30 -10.22 11.90
C GLN A 10 12.08 -9.36 10.90
N HIS A 11 11.40 -8.85 9.87
CA HIS A 11 12.06 -8.04 8.86
C HIS A 11 12.38 -6.64 9.42
N ARG A 12 13.62 -6.18 9.20
CA ARG A 12 14.11 -4.88 9.70
C ARG A 12 13.28 -3.66 9.25
N HIS A 13 12.55 -3.77 8.15
CA HIS A 13 11.69 -2.69 7.66
C HIS A 13 10.34 -2.61 8.39
N ILE A 14 9.93 -3.60 9.17
CA ILE A 14 8.66 -3.56 9.90
C ILE A 14 8.58 -2.30 10.77
N PRO A 15 9.52 -2.03 11.69
CA PRO A 15 9.44 -0.84 12.52
C PRO A 15 9.51 0.47 11.73
N GLU A 16 10.23 0.51 10.62
CA GLU A 16 10.27 1.69 9.75
C GLU A 16 8.90 1.96 9.10
N ILE A 17 8.28 0.92 8.53
CA ILE A 17 6.96 1.03 7.90
C ILE A 17 5.91 1.44 8.94
N GLU A 18 5.93 0.82 10.11
CA GLU A 18 5.01 1.16 11.20
C GLU A 18 5.20 2.60 11.71
N GLN A 19 6.44 3.06 11.82
CA GLN A 19 6.77 4.44 12.20
C GLN A 19 6.21 5.43 11.17
N GLU A 20 6.48 5.23 9.89
CA GLU A 20 6.01 6.13 8.83
C GLU A 20 4.47 6.16 8.73
N LEU A 21 3.83 5.00 8.75
CA LEU A 21 2.37 4.92 8.71
C LEU A 21 1.72 5.52 9.96
N SER A 22 2.31 5.32 11.13
CA SER A 22 1.82 5.91 12.39
C SER A 22 1.98 7.44 12.37
N GLY A 23 3.10 7.95 11.84
CA GLY A 23 3.32 9.37 11.62
C GLY A 23 2.25 9.98 10.71
N LEU A 24 1.95 9.34 9.59
CA LEU A 24 0.91 9.78 8.66
C LEU A 24 -0.50 9.71 9.28
N ALA A 25 -0.79 8.71 10.07
CA ALA A 25 -2.09 8.55 10.74
C ALA A 25 -2.31 9.58 11.85
N GLY A 26 -1.23 10.03 12.52
CA GLY A 26 -1.26 11.03 13.59
C GLY A 26 -1.16 12.49 13.12
N THR A 27 -0.60 12.71 11.94
CA THR A 27 -0.12 14.05 11.52
C THR A 27 -1.14 14.92 10.79
N ARG A 28 -2.42 14.73 10.93
CA ARG A 28 -3.29 15.90 10.71
C ARG A 28 -3.35 16.78 11.96
N GLY A 29 -2.17 17.12 12.53
CA GLY A 29 -2.01 18.23 13.45
C GLY A 29 -1.69 17.94 14.92
N GLN A 30 -1.32 16.72 15.30
CA GLN A 30 -0.88 16.46 16.67
C GLN A 30 0.39 15.61 16.70
N ALA A 31 1.36 16.06 17.50
CA ALA A 31 2.55 15.29 17.82
C ALA A 31 2.15 13.95 18.46
N VAL A 32 2.75 12.85 18.02
CA VAL A 32 2.61 11.54 18.65
C VAL A 32 3.30 11.59 20.01
N THR A 33 2.57 12.02 21.02
CA THR A 33 3.00 11.93 22.41
C THR A 33 2.05 11.01 23.15
N GLY A 34 2.54 9.81 23.46
CA GLY A 34 1.92 8.85 24.39
C GLY A 34 0.63 8.18 23.89
N GLU A 35 0.62 6.86 23.86
CA GLU A 35 -0.55 5.96 23.73
C GLU A 35 -1.56 6.17 22.58
N THR A 36 -1.23 6.86 21.53
CA THR A 36 -1.97 6.72 20.27
C THR A 36 -1.57 5.38 19.68
N ALA A 37 -2.51 4.47 19.59
CA ALA A 37 -2.31 3.15 18.99
C ALA A 37 -1.64 3.30 17.63
N GLY A 38 -0.33 3.03 17.59
CA GLY A 38 0.46 3.08 16.37
C GLY A 38 -0.12 2.10 15.34
N VAL A 39 0.15 2.35 14.07
CA VAL A 39 -0.20 1.39 13.03
C VAL A 39 0.68 0.16 13.20
N THR A 40 0.07 -1.01 13.31
CA THR A 40 0.75 -2.31 13.31
C THR A 40 0.47 -3.00 11.99
N ILE A 41 1.50 -3.58 11.39
CA ILE A 41 1.38 -4.30 10.11
C ILE A 41 1.79 -5.76 10.22
N ALA A 42 1.15 -6.60 9.41
CA ALA A 42 1.68 -7.91 9.05
C ALA A 42 2.45 -7.77 7.73
N PHE A 43 3.76 -8.01 7.76
CA PHE A 43 4.63 -7.86 6.61
C PHE A 43 5.31 -9.18 6.28
N THR A 44 5.10 -9.66 5.05
CA THR A 44 5.68 -10.91 4.56
C THR A 44 6.36 -10.67 3.22
N PRO A 45 7.66 -10.35 3.21
CA PRO A 45 8.40 -10.19 1.97
C PRO A 45 8.71 -11.55 1.32
N HIS A 46 8.81 -11.56 0.02
CA HIS A 46 9.13 -12.74 -0.78
C HIS A 46 10.33 -12.47 -1.68
N LEU A 47 11.20 -13.44 -1.76
CA LEU A 47 12.21 -13.50 -2.81
C LEU A 47 11.56 -14.03 -4.08
N VAL A 48 11.69 -13.29 -5.16
CA VAL A 48 11.12 -13.65 -6.46
C VAL A 48 12.21 -13.58 -7.53
N PRO A 49 12.17 -14.41 -8.58
CA PRO A 49 13.14 -14.38 -9.67
C PRO A 49 12.91 -13.17 -10.60
N MET A 50 13.00 -11.98 -10.03
CA MET A 50 12.76 -10.70 -10.68
C MET A 50 13.88 -9.71 -10.29
N ASN A 51 14.66 -9.27 -11.26
CA ASN A 51 15.86 -8.45 -11.03
C ASN A 51 15.56 -7.00 -10.68
N ARG A 52 14.39 -6.48 -11.03
CA ARG A 52 14.01 -5.08 -10.86
C ARG A 52 12.53 -4.94 -10.58
N GLY A 53 12.20 -3.90 -9.81
CA GLY A 53 10.85 -3.55 -9.46
C GLY A 53 10.39 -4.14 -8.13
N ILE A 54 9.27 -3.65 -7.65
CA ILE A 54 8.59 -4.11 -6.44
C ILE A 54 7.12 -4.26 -6.79
N LEU A 55 6.51 -5.36 -6.40
CA LEU A 55 5.07 -5.53 -6.38
C LEU A 55 4.62 -5.66 -4.92
N SER A 56 3.79 -4.74 -4.49
CA SER A 56 3.21 -4.77 -3.15
C SER A 56 1.71 -4.99 -3.24
N THR A 57 1.17 -5.84 -2.38
CA THR A 57 -0.28 -5.95 -2.16
C THR A 57 -0.54 -5.68 -0.68
N ALA A 58 -1.28 -4.62 -0.42
CA ALA A 58 -1.64 -4.23 0.93
C ALA A 58 -3.14 -4.36 1.15
N TYR A 59 -3.53 -4.75 2.35
CA TYR A 59 -4.92 -4.83 2.78
C TYR A 59 -5.13 -3.89 3.96
N ALA A 60 -6.20 -3.10 3.92
CA ALA A 60 -6.59 -2.27 5.03
C ALA A 60 -8.07 -2.49 5.37
N ARG A 61 -8.38 -2.54 6.66
CA ARG A 61 -9.77 -2.65 7.11
C ARG A 61 -10.49 -1.34 6.89
N MET A 62 -11.66 -1.39 6.27
CA MET A 62 -12.49 -0.20 6.07
C MET A 62 -13.22 0.15 7.38
N LYS A 63 -13.25 1.44 7.72
CA LYS A 63 -14.01 1.96 8.88
C LYS A 63 -15.49 2.18 8.56
N GLY A 64 -15.88 2.09 7.30
CA GLY A 64 -17.24 2.28 6.82
C GLY A 64 -17.46 1.55 5.50
N LYS A 65 -18.62 1.74 4.90
CA LYS A 65 -18.90 1.23 3.56
C LYS A 65 -18.42 2.25 2.54
N LEU A 66 -17.53 1.84 1.68
CA LEU A 66 -17.03 2.61 0.55
C LEU A 66 -17.04 1.69 -0.66
N ASP A 67 -17.65 2.13 -1.75
CA ASP A 67 -17.58 1.36 -2.98
C ASP A 67 -16.29 1.65 -3.75
N VAL A 68 -16.03 0.87 -4.78
CA VAL A 68 -14.79 0.99 -5.55
C VAL A 68 -14.71 2.30 -6.34
N VAL A 69 -15.83 2.87 -6.71
CA VAL A 69 -15.88 4.13 -7.48
C VAL A 69 -15.50 5.30 -6.58
N GLU A 70 -16.09 5.34 -5.38
CA GLU A 70 -15.77 6.33 -4.35
C GLU A 70 -14.31 6.23 -3.91
N LEU A 71 -13.81 4.99 -3.70
CA LEU A 71 -12.42 4.75 -3.34
C LEU A 71 -11.45 5.26 -4.44
N ARG A 72 -11.73 4.97 -5.70
CA ARG A 72 -10.92 5.47 -6.82
C ARG A 72 -10.95 6.98 -6.94
N ALA A 73 -12.09 7.61 -6.72
CA ALA A 73 -12.22 9.07 -6.71
C ALA A 73 -11.34 9.69 -5.63
N LEU A 74 -11.35 9.12 -4.42
CA LEU A 74 -10.52 9.57 -3.29
C LEU A 74 -9.02 9.46 -3.61
N TYR A 75 -8.58 8.35 -4.18
CA TYR A 75 -7.17 8.17 -4.59
C TYR A 75 -6.78 9.10 -5.75
N ARG A 76 -7.68 9.32 -6.70
CA ARG A 76 -7.45 10.26 -7.81
C ARG A 76 -7.27 11.69 -7.31
N ASP A 77 -8.10 12.12 -6.36
CA ASP A 77 -7.99 13.46 -5.78
C ASP A 77 -6.72 13.59 -4.92
N PHE A 78 -6.39 12.57 -4.15
CA PHE A 78 -5.20 12.57 -3.29
C PHE A 78 -3.90 12.67 -4.10
N TYR A 79 -3.81 11.93 -5.20
CA TYR A 79 -2.61 11.92 -6.07
C TYR A 79 -2.70 12.89 -7.25
N LYS A 80 -3.68 13.83 -7.22
CA LYS A 80 -3.83 14.84 -8.27
C LYS A 80 -2.57 15.72 -8.35
N GLY A 81 -1.95 15.71 -9.53
CA GLY A 81 -0.73 16.47 -9.77
C GLY A 81 0.57 15.69 -9.52
N GLU A 82 0.49 14.50 -8.95
CA GLU A 82 1.65 13.63 -8.76
C GLU A 82 2.03 12.94 -10.07
N ARG A 83 3.03 13.51 -10.75
CA ARG A 83 3.44 13.12 -12.10
C ARG A 83 3.79 11.64 -12.24
N PHE A 84 4.37 11.04 -11.20
CA PHE A 84 4.89 9.69 -11.25
C PHE A 84 3.97 8.64 -10.63
N VAL A 85 2.81 9.03 -10.12
CA VAL A 85 1.77 8.11 -9.63
C VAL A 85 0.67 7.97 -10.66
N ARG A 86 0.39 6.73 -11.07
CA ARG A 86 -0.66 6.42 -12.04
C ARG A 86 -1.69 5.50 -11.40
N LEU A 87 -2.92 5.98 -11.26
CA LEU A 87 -4.04 5.17 -10.81
C LEU A 87 -4.63 4.38 -12.00
N LEU A 88 -4.57 3.06 -11.90
CA LEU A 88 -5.08 2.15 -12.93
C LEU A 88 -6.52 1.75 -12.61
N GLU A 89 -7.43 1.94 -13.57
CA GLU A 89 -8.86 1.68 -13.39
C GLU A 89 -9.39 0.51 -14.24
N GLY A 90 -8.61 -0.18 -14.94
CA GLY A 90 -9.03 -1.30 -15.79
C GLY A 90 -7.94 -2.34 -15.97
N ALA A 91 -6.81 -2.12 -15.32
CA ALA A 91 -5.66 -3.02 -15.37
C ALA A 91 -5.07 -3.18 -13.99
N MET A 92 -4.27 -4.23 -13.81
CA MET A 92 -3.50 -4.44 -12.59
C MET A 92 -2.07 -3.94 -12.75
N PRO A 93 -1.47 -3.39 -11.67
CA PRO A 93 -0.07 -3.05 -11.66
C PRO A 93 0.80 -4.25 -12.02
N ASN A 94 1.83 -3.99 -12.80
CA ASN A 94 2.79 -5.00 -13.19
C ASN A 94 4.19 -4.37 -13.22
N PRO A 95 5.18 -4.92 -12.50
CA PRO A 95 6.53 -4.38 -12.45
C PRO A 95 7.18 -4.21 -13.83
N ARG A 96 6.77 -4.99 -14.81
CA ARG A 96 7.26 -4.87 -16.19
C ARG A 96 6.86 -3.53 -16.83
N HIS A 97 5.69 -2.97 -16.45
CA HIS A 97 5.17 -1.74 -17.06
C HIS A 97 5.83 -0.46 -16.53
N VAL A 98 6.50 -0.55 -15.41
CA VAL A 98 7.23 0.57 -14.79
C VAL A 98 8.75 0.41 -14.91
N ARG A 99 9.22 -0.65 -15.55
CA ARG A 99 10.65 -0.94 -15.70
C ARG A 99 11.34 0.18 -16.47
N GLY A 100 12.44 0.69 -15.92
CA GLY A 100 13.22 1.79 -16.53
C GLY A 100 12.60 3.18 -16.38
N ALA A 101 11.55 3.31 -15.57
CA ALA A 101 10.89 4.57 -15.27
C ALA A 101 10.75 4.76 -13.75
N ASN A 102 10.39 5.98 -13.33
CA ASN A 102 10.10 6.32 -11.94
C ASN A 102 8.60 6.22 -11.61
N TYR A 103 7.81 5.55 -12.44
CA TYR A 103 6.39 5.43 -12.20
C TYR A 103 6.07 4.46 -11.07
N CYS A 104 5.05 4.83 -10.30
CA CYS A 104 4.34 3.98 -9.36
C CYS A 104 2.92 3.77 -9.89
N ASP A 105 2.61 2.55 -10.29
CA ASP A 105 1.27 2.17 -10.71
C ASP A 105 0.49 1.69 -9.49
N LEU A 106 -0.71 2.22 -9.29
CA LEU A 106 -1.60 1.86 -8.21
C LEU A 106 -2.93 1.33 -8.76
N ALA A 107 -3.43 0.25 -8.19
CA ALA A 107 -4.81 -0.17 -8.34
C ALA A 107 -5.45 -0.34 -6.97
N VAL A 108 -6.69 0.11 -6.83
CA VAL A 108 -7.44 -0.01 -5.57
C VAL A 108 -8.75 -0.74 -5.81
N HIS A 109 -9.09 -1.62 -4.87
CA HIS A 109 -10.28 -2.45 -4.91
C HIS A 109 -10.91 -2.54 -3.52
N THR A 110 -12.20 -2.78 -3.48
CA THR A 110 -12.94 -3.05 -2.25
C THR A 110 -13.45 -4.48 -2.26
N ASP A 111 -13.26 -5.20 -1.17
CA ASP A 111 -14.00 -6.41 -0.87
C ASP A 111 -15.01 -6.08 0.24
N THR A 112 -16.20 -5.65 -0.17
CA THR A 112 -17.27 -5.26 0.77
C THR A 112 -17.78 -6.44 1.59
N ARG A 113 -17.65 -7.67 1.09
CA ARG A 113 -17.99 -8.90 1.77
C ARG A 113 -17.07 -9.14 2.98
N ALA A 114 -15.79 -8.90 2.82
CA ALA A 114 -14.78 -9.09 3.86
C ALA A 114 -14.50 -7.81 4.66
N GLY A 115 -14.97 -6.65 4.20
CA GLY A 115 -14.74 -5.36 4.85
C GLY A 115 -13.34 -4.81 4.69
N TYR A 116 -12.66 -5.18 3.61
CA TYR A 116 -11.30 -4.73 3.30
C TYR A 116 -11.23 -3.96 1.98
N LEU A 117 -10.29 -3.04 1.93
CA LEU A 117 -9.76 -2.53 0.68
C LEU A 117 -8.41 -3.18 0.39
N SER A 118 -8.09 -3.37 -0.88
CA SER A 118 -6.77 -3.79 -1.33
C SER A 118 -6.15 -2.71 -2.20
N ILE A 119 -4.86 -2.51 -2.00
CA ILE A 119 -4.00 -1.58 -2.72
C ILE A 119 -2.86 -2.40 -3.33
N ILE A 120 -2.67 -2.29 -4.61
CA ILE A 120 -1.66 -3.04 -5.35
C ILE A 120 -0.73 -2.05 -6.05
#